data_fcec3f0ee64c9a15ad9b075337e2b57a
#
_entry.id   fcec3f0ee64c9a15ad9b075337e2b57a
#
_cell.length_a   1.000
_cell.length_b   1.000
_cell.length_c   1.000
_cell.angle_alpha   90.00
_cell.angle_beta   90.00
_cell.angle_gamma   90.00
#
_symmetry.space_group_name_H-M   'P 1'
#
loop_
_entity.id
_entity.type
_entity.pdbx_description
1 polymer ?
#
loop_
_entity_poly.entity_id
_entity_poly.type
_entity_poly.pdbx_seq_one_letter_code
_entity_poly.pdbx_strand_id
1 'polypeptide(L)'
;AAVCQTYGFEAVFASHSHQNPTSRIQEAVTILEDSKSTSSRKFDFYAMIGGDEPLLTPEILQNFMEQALTVITSKEHVQRPFLINAMADIPNDAETADPSNIKVVCRPDGTGLYISRAPIPFRKGTLDKPSRKFVSIGLYTRESLDFFCQSRPGILEQIEGVDLLRFLEYGKTILFLPICGYTLSVDTPADLETVQAILHRRTSTL
;
A
#
# COMPACT_ATOMS: atom_id res chain seq x y z
N ALA A 1 21.87 -3.08 1.34
CA ALA A 1 22.81 -2.55 0.33
C ALA A 1 23.41 -3.65 -0.54
N ALA A 2 24.15 -4.62 0.05
CA ALA A 2 24.86 -5.66 -0.73
C ALA A 2 23.93 -6.41 -1.72
N VAL A 3 22.75 -6.84 -1.27
CA VAL A 3 21.77 -7.51 -2.13
C VAL A 3 21.31 -6.60 -3.28
N CYS A 4 21.00 -5.32 -3.01
CA CYS A 4 20.60 -4.37 -4.05
C CYS A 4 21.72 -4.22 -5.10
N GLN A 5 22.98 -4.08 -4.65
CA GLN A 5 24.14 -3.98 -5.55
C GLN A 5 24.30 -5.22 -6.44
N THR A 6 24.09 -6.43 -5.88
CA THR A 6 24.17 -7.68 -6.64
C THR A 6 23.20 -7.71 -7.81
N TYR A 7 22.00 -7.10 -7.64
CA TYR A 7 20.97 -7.04 -8.67
C TYR A 7 20.94 -5.69 -9.44
N GLY A 8 21.94 -4.83 -9.24
CA GLY A 8 22.03 -3.55 -9.97
C GLY A 8 21.03 -2.48 -9.52
N PHE A 9 20.47 -2.60 -8.33
CA PHE A 9 19.55 -1.61 -7.76
C PHE A 9 20.30 -0.61 -6.87
N GLU A 10 19.91 0.66 -6.99
CA GLU A 10 20.35 1.71 -6.07
C GLU A 10 19.72 1.52 -4.70
N ALA A 11 20.47 1.73 -3.63
CA ALA A 11 20.00 1.66 -2.26
C ALA A 11 20.11 3.04 -1.60
N VAL A 12 19.00 3.59 -1.14
CA VAL A 12 18.95 4.83 -0.37
C VAL A 12 18.79 4.49 1.11
N PHE A 13 19.67 5.04 1.93
CA PHE A 13 19.64 4.86 3.38
C PHE A 13 18.89 6.03 4.02
N ALA A 14 17.70 5.77 4.52
CA ALA A 14 16.97 6.68 5.38
C ALA A 14 17.43 6.54 6.85
N SER A 15 17.17 7.56 7.67
CA SER A 15 17.50 7.54 9.09
C SER A 15 16.76 6.39 9.82
N HIS A 16 17.29 5.97 10.99
CA HIS A 16 16.66 4.90 11.79
C HIS A 16 15.46 5.36 12.62
N SER A 17 15.11 6.65 12.59
CA SER A 17 14.09 7.25 13.46
C SER A 17 12.67 7.15 12.94
N HIS A 18 12.43 6.57 11.75
CA HIS A 18 11.09 6.47 11.18
C HIS A 18 10.25 5.39 11.86
N GLN A 19 9.07 5.78 12.34
CA GLN A 19 8.11 4.89 12.97
C GLN A 19 7.14 4.23 11.97
N ASN A 20 7.12 4.71 10.72
CA ASN A 20 6.22 4.22 9.67
C ASN A 20 6.88 4.31 8.29
N PRO A 21 6.38 3.52 7.30
CA PRO A 21 6.93 3.50 5.96
C PRO A 21 6.77 4.83 5.23
N THR A 22 5.67 5.55 5.42
CA THR A 22 5.37 6.79 4.68
C THR A 22 6.40 7.89 4.97
N SER A 23 6.78 8.09 6.23
CA SER A 23 7.83 9.06 6.58
C SER A 23 9.21 8.65 6.06
N ARG A 24 9.50 7.35 6.02
CA ARG A 24 10.76 6.82 5.46
C ARG A 24 10.87 7.08 3.97
N ILE A 25 9.78 6.90 3.23
CA ILE A 25 9.73 7.17 1.78
C ILE A 25 9.91 8.67 1.52
N GLN A 26 9.28 9.53 2.33
CA GLN A 26 9.44 10.97 2.17
C GLN A 26 10.90 11.41 2.31
N GLU A 27 11.63 10.88 3.30
CA GLU A 27 13.07 11.14 3.44
C GLU A 27 13.85 10.60 2.25
N ALA A 28 13.59 9.36 1.82
CA ALA A 28 14.25 8.76 0.67
C ALA A 28 14.03 9.57 -0.61
N VAL A 29 12.81 10.05 -0.84
CA VAL A 29 12.47 10.93 -1.97
C VAL A 29 13.26 12.23 -1.88
N THR A 30 13.35 12.85 -0.71
CA THR A 30 14.13 14.07 -0.50
C THR A 30 15.61 13.86 -0.83
N ILE A 31 16.21 12.76 -0.34
CA ILE A 31 17.59 12.40 -0.63
C ILE A 31 17.82 12.22 -2.14
N LEU A 32 16.89 11.54 -2.82
CA LEU A 32 16.98 11.31 -4.27
C LEU A 32 16.85 12.61 -5.08
N GLU A 33 15.94 13.50 -4.70
CA GLU A 33 15.75 14.77 -5.39
C GLU A 33 16.92 15.73 -5.17
N ASP A 34 17.56 15.70 -4.00
CA ASP A 34 18.72 16.52 -3.65
C ASP A 34 20.03 15.97 -4.23
N SER A 35 20.06 14.70 -4.65
CA SER A 35 21.25 14.09 -5.23
C SER A 35 21.58 14.71 -6.60
N LYS A 36 22.83 15.12 -6.81
CA LYS A 36 23.30 15.78 -8.05
C LYS A 36 23.11 14.92 -9.31
N SER A 37 22.97 13.61 -9.17
CA SER A 37 22.75 12.68 -10.28
C SER A 37 21.30 12.67 -10.79
N THR A 38 20.35 13.06 -9.96
CA THR A 38 18.91 13.10 -10.25
C THR A 38 18.32 14.51 -10.26
N SER A 39 19.13 15.55 -10.00
CA SER A 39 18.72 16.93 -9.74
C SER A 39 17.92 17.64 -10.85
N SER A 40 17.64 16.98 -11.97
CA SER A 40 16.77 17.51 -13.03
C SER A 40 15.45 16.74 -13.21
N ARG A 41 15.24 15.64 -12.51
CA ARG A 41 14.02 14.82 -12.66
C ARG A 41 13.12 14.95 -11.44
N LYS A 42 12.11 15.81 -11.53
CA LYS A 42 10.96 15.74 -10.64
C LYS A 42 10.04 14.64 -11.16
N PHE A 43 9.69 13.72 -10.30
CA PHE A 43 8.69 12.71 -10.59
C PHE A 43 7.30 13.22 -10.17
N ASP A 44 6.29 12.93 -10.97
CA ASP A 44 4.91 13.27 -10.64
C ASP A 44 4.38 12.38 -9.51
N PHE A 45 4.89 11.14 -9.43
CA PHE A 45 4.47 10.13 -8.46
C PHE A 45 5.63 9.27 -7.99
N TYR A 46 5.49 8.77 -6.77
CA TYR A 46 6.38 7.83 -6.10
C TYR A 46 5.60 6.58 -5.72
N ALA A 47 5.98 5.45 -6.30
CA ALA A 47 5.37 4.16 -5.96
C ALA A 47 6.05 3.58 -4.72
N MET A 48 5.27 3.33 -3.68
CA MET A 48 5.68 2.53 -2.53
C MET A 48 5.30 1.08 -2.77
N ILE A 49 6.22 0.17 -2.54
CA ILE A 49 5.98 -1.28 -2.57
C ILE A 49 6.61 -1.86 -1.32
N GLY A 50 5.80 -2.56 -0.50
CA GLY A 50 6.27 -3.22 0.71
C GLY A 50 7.24 -4.35 0.37
N GLY A 51 8.39 -4.38 1.05
CA GLY A 51 9.37 -5.45 0.87
C GLY A 51 9.00 -6.78 1.53
N ASP A 52 7.93 -6.78 2.29
CA ASP A 52 7.34 -7.90 3.02
C ASP A 52 6.21 -8.63 2.24
N GLU A 53 5.97 -8.26 0.98
CA GLU A 53 4.92 -8.81 0.11
C GLU A 53 5.51 -9.72 -1.01
N PRO A 54 6.12 -10.87 -0.68
CA PRO A 54 6.88 -11.67 -1.66
C PRO A 54 6.02 -12.38 -2.71
N LEU A 55 4.69 -12.37 -2.56
CA LEU A 55 3.76 -12.94 -3.54
C LEU A 55 3.33 -11.96 -4.64
N LEU A 56 3.73 -10.70 -4.54
CA LEU A 56 3.53 -9.72 -5.61
C LEU A 56 4.30 -10.13 -6.86
N THR A 57 3.61 -10.10 -7.99
CA THR A 57 4.22 -10.39 -9.29
C THR A 57 4.29 -9.13 -10.15
N PRO A 58 5.14 -9.08 -11.19
CA PRO A 58 5.18 -7.98 -12.14
C PRO A 58 3.82 -7.65 -12.75
N GLU A 59 3.00 -8.68 -13.03
CA GLU A 59 1.67 -8.52 -13.63
C GLU A 59 0.70 -7.80 -12.68
N ILE A 60 0.76 -8.12 -11.36
CA ILE A 60 -0.04 -7.42 -10.33
C ILE A 60 0.34 -5.95 -10.29
N LEU A 61 1.64 -5.66 -10.26
CA LEU A 61 2.15 -4.29 -10.24
C LEU A 61 1.78 -3.53 -11.50
N GLN A 62 1.94 -4.16 -12.67
CA GLN A 62 1.58 -3.55 -13.94
C GLN A 62 0.08 -3.23 -13.99
N ASN A 63 -0.78 -4.17 -13.61
CA ASN A 63 -2.23 -3.95 -13.57
C ASN A 63 -2.62 -2.80 -12.63
N PHE A 64 -2.02 -2.73 -11.43
CA PHE A 64 -2.24 -1.61 -10.51
C PHE A 64 -1.82 -0.27 -11.13
N MET A 65 -0.64 -0.22 -11.76
CA MET A 65 -0.12 1.01 -12.38
C MET A 65 -0.98 1.47 -13.56
N GLU A 66 -1.46 0.55 -14.40
CA GLU A 66 -2.35 0.86 -15.52
C GLU A 66 -3.69 1.46 -15.04
N GLN A 67 -4.29 0.86 -14.00
CA GLN A 67 -5.49 1.42 -13.38
C GLN A 67 -5.22 2.82 -12.78
N ALA A 68 -4.14 2.99 -12.03
CA ALA A 68 -3.77 4.25 -11.42
C ALA A 68 -3.53 5.35 -12.46
N LEU A 69 -2.81 5.04 -13.55
CA LEU A 69 -2.57 5.98 -14.65
C LEU A 69 -3.89 6.38 -15.34
N THR A 70 -4.80 5.43 -15.54
CA THR A 70 -6.14 5.72 -16.08
C THR A 70 -6.88 6.74 -15.23
N VAL A 71 -6.87 6.57 -13.90
CA VAL A 71 -7.49 7.51 -12.96
C VAL A 71 -6.84 8.89 -13.03
N ILE A 72 -5.51 8.94 -13.02
CA ILE A 72 -4.75 10.20 -12.99
C ILE A 72 -4.94 11.01 -14.28
N THR A 73 -5.04 10.34 -15.42
CA THR A 73 -5.17 10.97 -16.73
C THR A 73 -6.63 11.26 -17.12
N SER A 74 -7.59 10.64 -16.44
CA SER A 74 -9.02 10.87 -16.69
C SER A 74 -9.42 12.29 -16.34
N LYS A 75 -10.20 12.91 -17.23
CA LYS A 75 -10.85 14.22 -17.00
C LYS A 75 -12.15 14.09 -16.22
N GLU A 76 -12.64 12.88 -16.00
CA GLU A 76 -13.95 12.61 -15.38
C GLU A 76 -13.91 12.64 -13.85
N HIS A 77 -12.71 12.49 -13.24
CA HIS A 77 -12.58 12.61 -11.79
C HIS A 77 -12.66 14.07 -11.37
N VAL A 78 -13.78 14.42 -10.76
CA VAL A 78 -14.07 15.77 -10.21
C VAL A 78 -13.04 16.19 -9.15
N GLN A 79 -12.43 15.23 -8.46
CA GLN A 79 -11.31 15.44 -7.54
C GLN A 79 -10.24 14.38 -7.76
N ARG A 80 -9.01 14.80 -8.03
CA ARG A 80 -7.86 13.88 -8.04
C ARG A 80 -7.69 13.29 -6.64
N PRO A 81 -7.51 11.96 -6.52
CA PRO A 81 -7.21 11.35 -5.23
C PRO A 81 -5.88 11.89 -4.70
N PHE A 82 -5.82 12.11 -3.39
CA PHE A 82 -4.61 12.60 -2.73
C PHE A 82 -3.55 11.49 -2.63
N LEU A 83 -4.02 10.24 -2.58
CA LEU A 83 -3.24 9.02 -2.55
C LEU A 83 -4.03 7.91 -3.26
N ILE A 84 -3.35 7.06 -4.00
CA ILE A 84 -3.91 5.83 -4.56
C ILE A 84 -3.24 4.64 -3.86
N ASN A 85 -4.02 3.67 -3.43
CA ASN A 85 -3.50 2.46 -2.79
C ASN A 85 -4.15 1.19 -3.36
N ALA A 86 -3.43 0.07 -3.34
CA ALA A 86 -3.98 -1.21 -3.74
C ALA A 86 -4.85 -1.83 -2.62
N MET A 87 -5.88 -2.58 -3.02
CA MET A 87 -6.64 -3.45 -2.14
C MET A 87 -6.84 -4.81 -2.80
N ALA A 88 -6.97 -5.86 -1.98
CA ALA A 88 -7.25 -7.22 -2.43
C ALA A 88 -8.44 -7.81 -1.67
N ASP A 89 -9.11 -8.77 -2.29
CA ASP A 89 -10.16 -9.54 -1.61
C ASP A 89 -9.54 -10.48 -0.57
N ILE A 90 -10.21 -10.63 0.57
CA ILE A 90 -9.85 -11.59 1.61
C ILE A 90 -10.62 -12.89 1.35
N PRO A 91 -9.93 -14.04 1.22
CA PRO A 91 -10.56 -15.26 0.71
C PRO A 91 -11.51 -15.95 1.71
N ASN A 92 -11.35 -15.71 3.02
CA ASN A 92 -12.12 -16.41 4.05
C ASN A 92 -12.27 -15.59 5.34
N ASP A 93 -13.15 -16.09 6.23
CA ASP A 93 -13.46 -15.42 7.50
C ASP A 93 -12.31 -15.47 8.51
N ALA A 94 -11.47 -16.49 8.48
CA ALA A 94 -10.30 -16.58 9.37
C ALA A 94 -9.30 -15.48 9.05
N GLU A 95 -9.00 -15.26 7.78
CA GLU A 95 -8.17 -14.14 7.36
C GLU A 95 -8.84 -12.77 7.59
N THR A 96 -10.17 -12.70 7.52
CA THR A 96 -10.90 -11.48 7.87
C THR A 96 -10.78 -11.16 9.36
N ALA A 97 -10.75 -12.17 10.22
CA ALA A 97 -10.60 -12.00 11.67
C ALA A 97 -9.16 -11.64 12.08
N ASP A 98 -8.18 -11.95 11.26
CA ASP A 98 -6.77 -11.67 11.53
C ASP A 98 -6.49 -10.16 11.52
N PRO A 99 -5.99 -9.57 12.63
CA PRO A 99 -5.67 -8.14 12.71
C PRO A 99 -4.46 -7.73 11.84
N SER A 100 -3.63 -8.66 11.39
CA SER A 100 -2.53 -8.40 10.44
C SER A 100 -3.08 -8.04 9.06
N ASN A 101 -4.20 -8.64 8.65
CA ASN A 101 -4.94 -8.22 7.48
C ASN A 101 -5.74 -6.94 7.79
N ILE A 102 -5.23 -5.79 7.40
CA ILE A 102 -5.90 -4.50 7.62
C ILE A 102 -7.07 -4.37 6.64
N LYS A 103 -8.31 -4.32 7.17
CA LYS A 103 -9.53 -4.25 6.35
C LYS A 103 -9.76 -2.84 5.83
N VAL A 104 -10.29 -2.77 4.59
CA VAL A 104 -10.61 -1.52 3.90
C VAL A 104 -12.08 -1.49 3.53
N VAL A 105 -12.75 -0.39 3.84
CA VAL A 105 -14.13 -0.11 3.42
C VAL A 105 -14.13 1.09 2.50
N CYS A 106 -14.73 0.93 1.32
CA CYS A 106 -14.77 1.94 0.27
C CYS A 106 -16.20 2.26 -0.15
N ARG A 107 -16.36 3.43 -0.75
CA ARG A 107 -17.51 3.76 -1.61
C ARG A 107 -17.51 2.89 -2.88
N PRO A 108 -18.61 2.85 -3.62
CA PRO A 108 -18.66 2.13 -4.91
C PRO A 108 -17.62 2.57 -5.93
N ASP A 109 -17.17 3.82 -5.87
CA ASP A 109 -16.14 4.40 -6.74
C ASP A 109 -14.69 4.08 -6.29
N GLY A 110 -14.53 3.31 -5.22
CA GLY A 110 -13.21 2.97 -4.65
C GLY A 110 -12.67 3.98 -3.63
N THR A 111 -13.37 5.10 -3.41
CA THR A 111 -12.96 6.09 -2.41
C THR A 111 -13.02 5.48 -1.00
N GLY A 112 -11.91 5.53 -0.28
CA GLY A 112 -11.80 4.99 1.08
C GLY A 112 -12.74 5.70 2.06
N LEU A 113 -13.44 4.89 2.86
CA LEU A 113 -14.28 5.36 3.97
C LEU A 113 -13.58 5.16 5.30
N TYR A 114 -13.01 3.98 5.51
CA TYR A 114 -12.29 3.64 6.72
C TYR A 114 -11.36 2.44 6.52
N ILE A 115 -10.34 2.35 7.39
CA ILE A 115 -9.35 1.27 7.40
C ILE A 115 -9.25 0.79 8.85
N SER A 116 -9.29 -0.53 9.09
CA SER A 116 -9.25 -1.07 10.45
C SER A 116 -8.61 -2.45 10.52
N ARG A 117 -7.97 -2.73 11.65
CA ARG A 117 -7.56 -4.08 12.02
C ARG A 117 -8.75 -4.95 12.44
N ALA A 118 -9.84 -4.34 12.92
CA ALA A 118 -11.07 -5.06 13.23
C ALA A 118 -11.76 -5.60 11.96
N PRO A 119 -12.54 -6.68 12.05
CA PRO A 119 -13.36 -7.17 10.94
C PRO A 119 -14.44 -6.16 10.56
N ILE A 120 -14.23 -5.39 9.51
CA ILE A 120 -15.18 -4.42 8.95
C ILE A 120 -15.46 -4.70 7.47
N PRO A 121 -16.71 -4.41 6.97
CA PRO A 121 -17.91 -4.07 7.74
C PRO A 121 -18.44 -5.26 8.55
N PHE A 122 -19.19 -5.00 9.62
CA PHE A 122 -19.86 -6.08 10.36
C PHE A 122 -20.90 -6.77 9.46
N ARG A 123 -20.77 -8.09 9.32
CA ARG A 123 -21.63 -8.90 8.45
C ARG A 123 -22.89 -9.33 9.19
N LYS A 124 -23.94 -8.51 9.15
CA LYS A 124 -25.26 -8.87 9.67
C LYS A 124 -26.18 -9.51 8.62
N GLY A 125 -25.97 -9.16 7.37
CA GLY A 125 -26.80 -9.62 6.24
C GLY A 125 -26.27 -10.88 5.56
N THR A 126 -27.03 -11.36 4.58
CA THR A 126 -26.72 -12.57 3.79
C THR A 126 -25.96 -12.27 2.50
N LEU A 127 -25.58 -11.02 2.26
CA LEU A 127 -24.83 -10.65 1.06
C LEU A 127 -23.41 -11.25 1.13
N ASP A 128 -23.18 -12.21 0.27
CA ASP A 128 -21.88 -12.88 0.16
C ASP A 128 -20.95 -12.06 -0.75
N LYS A 129 -20.19 -11.17 -0.12
CA LYS A 129 -19.12 -10.40 -0.76
C LYS A 129 -17.87 -10.53 0.10
N PRO A 130 -16.68 -10.72 -0.49
CA PRO A 130 -15.45 -10.80 0.28
C PRO A 130 -15.20 -9.48 1.02
N SER A 131 -14.59 -9.57 2.19
CA SER A 131 -13.94 -8.41 2.81
C SER A 131 -12.73 -8.03 1.98
N ARG A 132 -12.30 -6.79 2.05
CA ARG A 132 -11.13 -6.31 1.34
C ARG A 132 -10.06 -5.90 2.31
N LYS A 133 -8.82 -6.15 1.96
CA LYS A 133 -7.66 -5.73 2.73
C LYS A 133 -6.82 -4.72 1.97
N PHE A 134 -6.17 -3.86 2.74
CA PHE A 134 -5.05 -3.05 2.31
C PHE A 134 -3.92 -3.95 1.80
N VAL A 135 -3.26 -3.52 0.73
CA VAL A 135 -2.02 -4.12 0.24
C VAL A 135 -0.95 -3.04 0.21
N SER A 136 0.27 -3.39 0.60
CA SER A 136 1.40 -2.44 0.70
C SER A 136 1.92 -2.00 -0.68
N ILE A 137 1.00 -1.52 -1.53
CA ILE A 137 1.29 -0.86 -2.80
C ILE A 137 0.55 0.46 -2.81
N GLY A 138 1.29 1.57 -2.83
CA GLY A 138 0.71 2.92 -2.85
C GLY A 138 1.38 3.82 -3.88
N LEU A 139 0.64 4.76 -4.42
CA LEU A 139 1.14 5.78 -5.33
C LEU A 139 0.95 7.15 -4.70
N TYR A 140 2.05 7.77 -4.31
CA TYR A 140 2.11 9.03 -3.60
C TYR A 140 2.54 10.16 -4.53
N THR A 141 2.00 11.36 -4.30
CA THR A 141 2.57 12.60 -4.82
C THR A 141 3.58 13.16 -3.83
N ARG A 142 4.44 14.09 -4.25
CA ARG A 142 5.30 14.84 -3.31
C ARG A 142 4.45 15.56 -2.27
N GLU A 143 3.33 16.17 -2.68
CA GLU A 143 2.39 16.84 -1.78
C GLU A 143 1.85 15.90 -0.69
N SER A 144 1.48 14.66 -1.05
CA SER A 144 0.95 13.70 -0.07
C SER A 144 2.01 13.25 0.94
N LEU A 145 3.25 13.05 0.49
CA LEU A 145 4.36 12.70 1.38
C LEU A 145 4.71 13.84 2.34
N ASP A 146 4.81 15.07 1.83
CA ASP A 146 5.10 16.24 2.65
C ASP A 146 3.97 16.53 3.64
N PHE A 147 2.71 16.42 3.21
CA PHE A 147 1.55 16.54 4.09
C PHE A 147 1.61 15.55 5.25
N PHE A 148 1.94 14.29 4.98
CA PHE A 148 2.05 13.27 6.00
C PHE A 148 3.09 13.65 7.07
N CYS A 149 4.27 14.10 6.66
CA CYS A 149 5.36 14.45 7.57
C CYS A 149 5.11 15.75 8.35
N GLN A 150 4.36 16.68 7.77
CA GLN A 150 4.01 17.96 8.42
C GLN A 150 2.78 17.85 9.33
N SER A 151 1.94 16.83 9.14
CA SER A 151 0.75 16.60 9.95
C SER A 151 1.08 15.80 11.22
N ARG A 152 0.39 16.11 12.31
CA ARG A 152 0.50 15.30 13.54
C ARG A 152 -0.23 13.97 13.36
N PRO A 153 0.26 12.87 13.98
CA PRO A 153 -0.49 11.63 14.02
C PRO A 153 -1.91 11.84 14.57
N GLY A 154 -2.90 11.31 13.85
CA GLY A 154 -4.28 11.37 14.26
C GLY A 154 -4.62 10.36 15.35
N ILE A 155 -5.81 10.48 15.95
CA ILE A 155 -6.26 9.59 17.03
C ILE A 155 -6.50 8.19 16.48
N LEU A 156 -7.16 8.06 15.34
CA LEU A 156 -7.45 6.76 14.72
C LEU A 156 -6.18 6.07 14.24
N GLU A 157 -5.25 6.83 13.64
CA GLU A 157 -3.94 6.32 13.28
C GLU A 157 -3.22 5.68 14.48
N GLN A 158 -3.23 6.37 15.64
CA GLN A 158 -2.55 5.88 16.84
C GLN A 158 -3.24 4.66 17.46
N ILE A 159 -4.58 4.60 17.41
CA ILE A 159 -5.36 3.47 17.95
C ILE A 159 -5.17 2.22 17.07
N GLU A 160 -5.31 2.36 15.77
CA GLU A 160 -5.24 1.24 14.82
C GLU A 160 -3.78 0.87 14.44
N GLY A 161 -2.82 1.78 14.65
CA GLY A 161 -1.46 1.62 14.19
C GLY A 161 -1.36 1.53 12.65
N VAL A 162 -2.15 2.35 11.95
CA VAL A 162 -2.24 2.40 10.49
C VAL A 162 -2.04 3.82 10.00
N ASP A 163 -0.89 4.09 9.40
CA ASP A 163 -0.47 5.43 8.99
C ASP A 163 -1.38 6.09 7.94
N LEU A 164 -2.01 5.32 7.06
CA LEU A 164 -2.95 5.84 6.07
C LEU A 164 -4.20 6.48 6.70
N LEU A 165 -4.57 6.13 7.94
CA LEU A 165 -5.68 6.77 8.64
C LEU A 165 -5.43 8.26 8.85
N ARG A 166 -4.19 8.71 8.96
CA ARG A 166 -3.87 10.15 9.03
C ARG A 166 -4.47 10.92 7.87
N PHE A 167 -4.37 10.41 6.66
CA PHE A 167 -4.97 11.07 5.50
C PHE A 167 -6.48 11.18 5.64
N LEU A 168 -7.16 10.10 6.03
CA LEU A 168 -8.61 10.08 6.19
C LEU A 168 -9.08 11.00 7.32
N GLU A 169 -8.38 11.02 8.46
CA GLU A 169 -8.69 11.88 9.60
C GLU A 169 -8.60 13.38 9.25
N TYR A 170 -7.70 13.72 8.33
CA TYR A 170 -7.56 15.10 7.81
C TYR A 170 -8.41 15.37 6.56
N GLY A 171 -9.36 14.50 6.24
CA GLY A 171 -10.28 14.68 5.10
C GLY A 171 -9.61 14.54 3.72
N LYS A 172 -8.44 13.91 3.65
CA LYS A 172 -7.77 13.62 2.38
C LYS A 172 -8.34 12.36 1.75
N THR A 173 -8.48 12.37 0.45
CA THR A 173 -9.07 11.27 -0.30
C THR A 173 -8.03 10.21 -0.63
N ILE A 174 -8.29 8.98 -0.23
CA ILE A 174 -7.56 7.79 -0.68
C ILE A 174 -8.45 7.03 -1.65
N LEU A 175 -7.94 6.74 -2.83
CA LEU A 175 -8.59 5.85 -3.77
C LEU A 175 -7.96 4.46 -3.65
N PHE A 176 -8.78 3.44 -3.40
CA PHE A 176 -8.35 2.06 -3.36
C PHE A 176 -8.70 1.36 -4.67
N LEU A 177 -7.69 0.84 -5.34
CA LEU A 177 -7.82 0.09 -6.60
C LEU A 177 -7.70 -1.41 -6.33
N PRO A 178 -8.62 -2.23 -6.83
CA PRO A 178 -8.55 -3.67 -6.65
C PRO A 178 -7.42 -4.26 -7.48
N ILE A 179 -6.66 -5.15 -6.87
CA ILE A 179 -5.70 -6.01 -7.57
C ILE A 179 -6.19 -7.44 -7.61
N CYS A 180 -5.83 -8.15 -8.67
CA CYS A 180 -6.14 -9.58 -8.82
C CYS A 180 -4.96 -10.41 -8.33
N GLY A 181 -5.24 -11.39 -7.48
CA GLY A 181 -4.24 -12.31 -6.95
C GLY A 181 -4.21 -12.34 -5.43
N TYR A 182 -3.67 -13.42 -4.91
CA TYR A 182 -3.48 -13.59 -3.47
C TYR A 182 -2.17 -12.93 -3.04
N THR A 183 -2.26 -12.10 -2.00
CA THR A 183 -1.13 -11.44 -1.36
C THR A 183 -1.08 -11.82 0.12
N LEU A 184 0.12 -11.95 0.66
CA LEU A 184 0.34 -12.22 2.08
C LEU A 184 1.64 -11.54 2.50
N SER A 185 1.52 -10.60 3.43
CA SER A 185 2.70 -10.00 4.09
C SER A 185 3.34 -11.01 5.02
N VAL A 186 4.66 -10.99 5.08
CA VAL A 186 5.44 -11.86 5.97
C VAL A 186 5.73 -11.10 7.26
N ASP A 187 4.84 -11.20 8.23
CA ASP A 187 4.97 -10.59 9.56
C ASP A 187 5.44 -11.59 10.62
N THR A 188 5.15 -12.87 10.41
CA THR A 188 5.44 -13.96 11.35
C THR A 188 6.19 -15.13 10.68
N PRO A 189 6.84 -16.02 11.45
CA PRO A 189 7.42 -17.25 10.91
C PRO A 189 6.38 -18.14 10.19
N ALA A 190 5.13 -18.16 10.65
CA ALA A 190 4.05 -18.93 10.02
C ALA A 190 3.68 -18.37 8.64
N ASP A 191 3.71 -17.04 8.46
CA ASP A 191 3.50 -16.40 7.17
C ASP A 191 4.61 -16.78 6.19
N LEU A 192 5.85 -16.80 6.66
CA LEU A 192 7.00 -17.22 5.86
C LEU A 192 6.85 -18.66 5.36
N GLU A 193 6.46 -19.60 6.23
CA GLU A 193 6.20 -20.98 5.85
C GLU A 193 5.08 -21.08 4.79
N THR A 194 4.01 -20.33 4.98
CA THR A 194 2.88 -20.27 4.04
C THR A 194 3.32 -19.74 2.68
N VAL A 195 4.05 -18.65 2.66
CA VAL A 195 4.59 -18.03 1.43
C VAL A 195 5.54 -18.98 0.71
N GLN A 196 6.45 -19.63 1.44
CA GLN A 196 7.37 -20.61 0.85
C GLN A 196 6.62 -21.76 0.20
N ALA A 197 5.57 -22.30 0.85
CA ALA A 197 4.76 -23.37 0.28
C ALA A 197 4.03 -22.94 -1.01
N ILE A 198 3.55 -21.68 -1.09
CA ILE A 198 2.92 -21.13 -2.28
C ILE A 198 3.93 -20.99 -3.42
N LEU A 199 5.11 -20.42 -3.15
CA LEU A 199 6.15 -20.21 -4.14
C LEU A 199 6.67 -21.54 -4.71
N HIS A 200 6.87 -22.56 -3.87
CA HIS A 200 7.28 -23.88 -4.32
C HIS A 200 6.23 -24.52 -5.27
N ARG A 201 4.95 -24.36 -5.01
CA ARG A 201 3.90 -24.84 -5.90
C ARG A 201 3.92 -24.13 -7.25
N ARG A 202 4.11 -22.81 -7.27
CA ARG A 202 4.21 -22.02 -8.51
C ARG A 202 5.38 -22.47 -9.38
N THR A 203 6.55 -22.74 -8.79
CA THR A 203 7.74 -23.21 -9.51
C THR A 203 7.66 -24.65 -9.99
N SER A 204 6.86 -25.50 -9.33
CA SER A 204 6.68 -26.91 -9.73
C SER A 204 5.66 -27.10 -10.86
N THR A 205 4.98 -26.02 -11.29
CA THR A 205 3.94 -26.07 -12.33
C THR A 205 4.43 -25.46 -13.66
N LEU A 206 5.67 -24.98 -13.69
CA LEU A 206 6.41 -24.48 -14.86
C LEU A 206 7.38 -25.57 -15.37
#